data_69367bef470bccbf2882acdcd3cdec18
#
_entry.id   69367bef470bccbf2882acdcd3cdec18
#
_cell.length_a   1.000
_cell.length_b   1.000
_cell.length_c   1.000
_cell.angle_alpha   90.00
_cell.angle_beta   90.00
_cell.angle_gamma   90.00
#
_symmetry.space_group_name_H-M   'P 1'
#
loop_
_entity.id
_entity.type
_entity.pdbx_description
1 polymer ?
#
loop_
_entity_poly.entity_id
_entity_poly.type
_entity_poly.pdbx_seq_one_letter_code
_entity_poly.pdbx_strand_id
1 'polypeptide(L)'
;MTFWYDVSDPILMPSWSIVRMCAVVCAFCCSMFGCSRDEYVGAPIEARVVDDKSGGGLEGVHVVAAWQVKGGWEGGNIEGYLEVRETVTDTNGMFRIPGWGPKANPWHGGFGETAPRIMLFKPGYEYRSVANKQPPTTRGKLVSDWDGKTIALSEFVGPPAMYYEKLGWLRTHLHTLDNGAGDHWREIPRFLCAGARFERKLAAEGAPDALPSYNTLAREKGLRCQAAGDE
;
A
#
# COMPACT_ATOMS: atom_id res chain seq x y z
N MET A 1 -19.52 -53.69 72.20
CA MET A 1 -20.42 -52.76 71.49
C MET A 1 -19.64 -52.03 70.43
N THR A 2 -19.66 -52.53 69.23
CA THR A 2 -18.92 -51.98 68.08
C THR A 2 -19.95 -51.35 67.12
N PHE A 3 -19.94 -50.03 67.00
CA PHE A 3 -20.75 -49.32 66.01
C PHE A 3 -20.02 -49.24 64.71
N TRP A 4 -20.60 -49.76 63.65
CA TRP A 4 -20.19 -49.58 62.27
C TRP A 4 -20.82 -48.30 61.71
N TYR A 5 -20.01 -47.40 61.21
CA TYR A 5 -20.47 -46.26 60.42
C TYR A 5 -20.45 -46.67 58.95
N ASP A 6 -21.61 -46.61 58.39
CA ASP A 6 -21.86 -46.86 56.97
C ASP A 6 -21.50 -45.55 56.18
N VAL A 7 -20.50 -45.69 55.34
CA VAL A 7 -20.07 -44.57 54.47
C VAL A 7 -20.87 -44.61 53.19
N SER A 8 -21.82 -43.71 53.11
CA SER A 8 -22.70 -43.49 51.96
C SER A 8 -21.91 -43.19 50.67
N ASP A 9 -22.31 -43.82 49.58
CA ASP A 9 -21.78 -43.73 48.24
C ASP A 9 -21.62 -42.32 47.69
N PRO A 10 -20.53 -41.99 47.01
CA PRO A 10 -20.41 -40.76 46.26
C PRO A 10 -21.32 -40.77 45.03
N ILE A 11 -22.20 -39.81 44.95
CA ILE A 11 -23.08 -39.59 43.77
C ILE A 11 -22.19 -39.32 42.57
N LEU A 12 -21.96 -40.34 41.75
CA LEU A 12 -21.29 -40.23 40.43
C LEU A 12 -22.27 -39.46 39.49
N MET A 13 -22.08 -38.17 39.36
CA MET A 13 -22.74 -37.43 38.29
C MET A 13 -22.27 -37.96 36.93
N PRO A 14 -23.16 -38.27 35.99
CA PRO A 14 -22.77 -38.81 34.72
C PRO A 14 -21.91 -37.81 33.93
N SER A 15 -20.72 -38.26 33.57
CA SER A 15 -19.69 -37.47 32.85
C SER A 15 -20.18 -36.77 31.57
N TRP A 16 -21.27 -37.21 31.03
CA TRP A 16 -21.91 -36.64 29.83
C TRP A 16 -22.53 -35.24 30.04
N SER A 17 -22.98 -34.92 31.26
CA SER A 17 -23.54 -33.60 31.57
C SER A 17 -22.45 -32.53 31.63
N ILE A 18 -21.27 -32.86 32.14
CA ILE A 18 -20.12 -31.94 32.23
C ILE A 18 -19.57 -31.64 30.84
N VAL A 19 -19.46 -32.66 29.96
CA VAL A 19 -18.96 -32.49 28.59
C VAL A 19 -19.93 -31.61 27.76
N ARG A 20 -21.25 -31.79 27.91
CA ARG A 20 -22.24 -30.94 27.24
C ARG A 20 -22.23 -29.50 27.73
N MET A 21 -22.03 -29.28 29.04
CA MET A 21 -21.94 -27.93 29.60
C MET A 21 -20.67 -27.21 29.17
N CYS A 22 -19.52 -27.91 29.13
CA CYS A 22 -18.28 -27.35 28.57
C CYS A 22 -18.38 -27.01 27.08
N ALA A 23 -19.02 -27.85 26.26
CA ALA A 23 -19.22 -27.61 24.85
C ALA A 23 -20.10 -26.37 24.59
N VAL A 24 -21.18 -26.19 25.38
CA VAL A 24 -22.06 -25.01 25.26
C VAL A 24 -21.35 -23.73 25.73
N VAL A 25 -20.57 -23.81 26.81
CA VAL A 25 -19.79 -22.64 27.31
C VAL A 25 -18.68 -22.25 26.32
N CYS A 26 -17.97 -23.22 25.74
CA CYS A 26 -16.99 -22.94 24.67
C CYS A 26 -17.63 -22.32 23.42
N ALA A 27 -18.79 -22.84 22.97
CA ALA A 27 -19.49 -22.29 21.82
C ALA A 27 -19.98 -20.84 22.10
N PHE A 28 -20.44 -20.57 23.33
CA PHE A 28 -20.86 -19.24 23.73
C PHE A 28 -19.68 -18.26 23.92
N CYS A 29 -18.55 -18.73 24.45
CA CYS A 29 -17.32 -17.92 24.51
C CYS A 29 -16.77 -17.61 23.10
N CYS A 30 -16.78 -18.54 22.17
CA CYS A 30 -16.35 -18.27 20.79
C CYS A 30 -17.26 -17.28 20.05
N SER A 31 -18.55 -17.22 20.37
CA SER A 31 -19.47 -16.23 19.80
C SER A 31 -19.36 -14.84 20.41
N MET A 32 -18.81 -14.71 21.63
CA MET A 32 -18.62 -13.43 22.31
C MET A 32 -17.25 -12.79 22.00
N PHE A 33 -16.26 -13.59 21.66
CA PHE A 33 -14.96 -13.12 21.16
C PHE A 33 -14.90 -13.24 19.63
N GLY A 34 -15.83 -12.59 18.95
CA GLY A 34 -15.66 -12.32 17.54
C GLY A 34 -14.33 -11.59 17.38
N CYS A 35 -13.32 -12.24 16.77
CA CYS A 35 -12.09 -11.60 16.35
C CYS A 35 -12.47 -10.52 15.32
N SER A 36 -12.87 -9.34 15.78
CA SER A 36 -13.07 -8.21 14.90
C SER A 36 -11.68 -7.82 14.37
N ARG A 37 -11.40 -8.18 13.12
CA ARG A 37 -10.24 -7.62 12.44
C ARG A 37 -10.44 -6.12 12.36
N ASP A 38 -9.40 -5.36 12.67
CA ASP A 38 -9.45 -3.91 12.55
C ASP A 38 -9.75 -3.54 11.08
N GLU A 39 -10.85 -2.84 10.86
CA GLU A 39 -11.24 -2.31 9.57
C GLU A 39 -10.71 -0.88 9.42
N TYR A 40 -10.29 -0.58 8.20
CA TYR A 40 -9.71 0.71 7.85
C TYR A 40 -10.43 1.35 6.68
N VAL A 41 -10.50 2.67 6.73
CA VAL A 41 -11.06 3.52 5.68
C VAL A 41 -10.02 4.56 5.31
N GLY A 42 -9.65 4.64 4.04
CA GLY A 42 -8.80 5.71 3.53
C GLY A 42 -9.63 6.93 3.15
N ALA A 43 -9.28 8.09 3.71
CA ALA A 43 -9.87 9.35 3.28
C ALA A 43 -9.43 9.68 1.84
N PRO A 44 -10.24 10.42 1.06
CA PRO A 44 -9.79 10.93 -0.24
C PRO A 44 -8.60 11.86 -0.07
N ILE A 45 -7.76 11.96 -1.11
CA ILE A 45 -6.60 12.86 -1.14
C ILE A 45 -6.75 13.74 -2.38
N GLU A 46 -6.75 15.04 -2.19
CA GLU A 46 -6.69 16.03 -3.25
C GLU A 46 -5.46 16.91 -3.04
N ALA A 47 -4.61 17.04 -4.06
CA ALA A 47 -3.41 17.86 -3.95
C ALA A 47 -3.01 18.42 -5.33
N ARG A 48 -2.11 19.39 -5.32
CA ARG A 48 -1.63 20.03 -6.54
C ARG A 48 -0.14 19.75 -6.73
N VAL A 49 0.25 19.41 -7.96
CA VAL A 49 1.64 19.28 -8.36
C VAL A 49 2.05 20.48 -9.21
N VAL A 50 3.18 21.08 -8.87
CA VAL A 50 3.67 22.28 -9.56
C VAL A 50 5.14 22.11 -9.95
N ASP A 51 5.55 22.83 -10.98
CA ASP A 51 6.94 23.05 -11.30
C ASP A 51 7.59 23.93 -10.22
N ASP A 52 8.75 23.55 -9.70
CA ASP A 52 9.39 24.24 -8.57
C ASP A 52 9.97 25.61 -8.92
N LYS A 53 10.26 25.87 -10.21
CA LYS A 53 10.79 27.14 -10.68
C LYS A 53 9.71 28.15 -11.01
N SER A 54 8.69 27.69 -11.75
CA SER A 54 7.61 28.56 -12.23
C SER A 54 6.42 28.66 -11.30
N GLY A 55 6.21 27.66 -10.43
CA GLY A 55 5.00 27.48 -9.63
C GLY A 55 3.76 27.11 -10.45
N GLY A 56 3.93 26.90 -11.76
CA GLY A 56 2.86 26.47 -12.66
C GLY A 56 2.41 25.05 -12.38
N GLY A 57 1.10 24.77 -12.59
CA GLY A 57 0.57 23.42 -12.48
C GLY A 57 1.21 22.46 -13.49
N LEU A 58 1.57 21.25 -13.05
CA LEU A 58 2.14 20.22 -13.91
C LEU A 58 1.06 19.21 -14.31
N GLU A 59 0.63 19.27 -15.56
CA GLU A 59 -0.23 18.27 -16.19
C GLU A 59 0.51 16.96 -16.44
N GLY A 60 -0.18 15.84 -16.39
CA GLY A 60 0.34 14.54 -16.80
C GLY A 60 1.37 13.94 -15.83
N VAL A 61 1.38 14.37 -14.57
CA VAL A 61 2.16 13.72 -13.52
C VAL A 61 1.43 12.44 -13.12
N HIS A 62 2.10 11.30 -13.24
CA HIS A 62 1.61 10.03 -12.73
C HIS A 62 1.80 9.97 -11.22
N VAL A 63 0.73 9.68 -10.51
CA VAL A 63 0.69 9.67 -9.03
C VAL A 63 0.20 8.31 -8.56
N VAL A 64 0.97 7.68 -7.67
CA VAL A 64 0.60 6.44 -6.99
C VAL A 64 0.56 6.69 -5.49
N ALA A 65 -0.56 6.37 -4.86
CA ALA A 65 -0.66 6.32 -3.39
C ALA A 65 -0.76 4.88 -2.93
N ALA A 66 0.04 4.54 -1.93
CA ALA A 66 0.16 3.18 -1.40
C ALA A 66 0.05 3.18 0.13
N TRP A 67 -0.90 2.41 0.66
CA TRP A 67 -1.13 2.23 2.09
C TRP A 67 -0.44 0.95 2.57
N GLN A 68 0.80 1.12 2.96
CA GLN A 68 1.70 0.06 3.37
C GLN A 68 1.45 -0.39 4.80
N VAL A 69 1.29 -1.69 5.00
CA VAL A 69 1.21 -2.31 6.32
C VAL A 69 2.60 -2.82 6.70
N LYS A 70 3.05 -2.45 7.88
CA LYS A 70 4.30 -2.89 8.48
C LYS A 70 4.01 -3.82 9.64
N GLY A 71 4.81 -4.87 9.77
CA GLY A 71 4.69 -5.83 10.85
C GLY A 71 6.04 -6.42 11.22
N GLY A 72 6.01 -7.54 11.94
CA GLY A 72 7.18 -8.22 12.47
C GLY A 72 7.58 -7.71 13.85
N TRP A 73 8.44 -8.50 14.54
CA TRP A 73 8.87 -8.26 15.92
C TRP A 73 9.50 -6.89 16.14
N GLU A 74 10.16 -6.33 15.11
CA GLU A 74 10.82 -5.02 15.18
C GLU A 74 10.07 -3.93 14.39
N GLY A 75 8.86 -4.20 13.90
CA GLY A 75 8.02 -3.23 13.18
C GLY A 75 8.61 -2.72 11.86
N GLY A 76 9.69 -3.34 11.37
CA GLY A 76 10.45 -2.87 10.20
C GLY A 76 10.09 -3.52 8.87
N ASN A 77 9.49 -4.70 8.90
CA ASN A 77 9.19 -5.46 7.69
C ASN A 77 7.88 -4.97 7.04
N ILE A 78 7.87 -4.96 5.72
CA ILE A 78 6.65 -4.73 4.96
C ILE A 78 5.89 -6.04 4.91
N GLU A 79 4.67 -6.07 5.48
CA GLU A 79 3.76 -7.22 5.41
C GLU A 79 2.98 -7.21 4.09
N GLY A 80 2.63 -6.02 3.60
CA GLY A 80 1.90 -5.85 2.36
C GLY A 80 1.32 -4.45 2.20
N TYR A 81 0.38 -4.33 1.26
CA TYR A 81 -0.34 -3.09 0.98
C TYR A 81 -1.84 -3.34 1.10
N LEU A 82 -2.51 -2.58 1.93
CA LEU A 82 -3.96 -2.68 2.08
C LEU A 82 -4.70 -2.08 0.89
N GLU A 83 -4.11 -1.04 0.31
CA GLU A 83 -4.62 -0.37 -0.88
C GLU A 83 -3.48 0.27 -1.67
N VAL A 84 -3.61 0.25 -2.99
CA VAL A 84 -2.77 0.99 -3.93
C VAL A 84 -3.68 1.63 -4.97
N ARG A 85 -3.47 2.90 -5.29
CA ARG A 85 -4.25 3.63 -6.29
C ARG A 85 -3.38 4.52 -7.12
N GLU A 86 -3.70 4.62 -8.39
CA GLU A 86 -3.06 5.57 -9.30
C GLU A 86 -4.02 6.63 -9.82
N THR A 87 -3.47 7.77 -10.16
CA THR A 87 -4.14 8.84 -10.88
C THR A 87 -3.12 9.64 -11.70
N VAL A 88 -3.61 10.60 -12.47
CA VAL A 88 -2.76 11.52 -13.25
C VAL A 88 -3.27 12.94 -13.01
N THR A 89 -2.35 13.91 -12.94
CA THR A 89 -2.72 15.31 -12.75
C THR A 89 -3.38 15.90 -14.01
N ASP A 90 -4.36 16.78 -13.80
CA ASP A 90 -4.99 17.56 -14.83
C ASP A 90 -4.13 18.75 -15.32
N THR A 91 -4.67 19.57 -16.22
CA THR A 91 -4.03 20.77 -16.78
C THR A 91 -3.64 21.82 -15.73
N ASN A 92 -4.27 21.83 -14.57
CA ASN A 92 -3.96 22.71 -13.44
C ASN A 92 -2.95 22.11 -12.46
N GLY A 93 -2.49 20.87 -12.74
CA GLY A 93 -1.65 20.08 -11.85
C GLY A 93 -2.41 19.44 -10.69
N MET A 94 -3.74 19.46 -10.70
CA MET A 94 -4.54 18.84 -9.65
C MET A 94 -4.66 17.34 -9.85
N PHE A 95 -4.61 16.60 -8.75
CA PHE A 95 -4.97 15.17 -8.73
C PHE A 95 -5.92 14.87 -7.58
N ARG A 96 -6.69 13.81 -7.80
CA ARG A 96 -7.58 13.26 -6.78
C ARG A 96 -7.42 11.76 -6.71
N ILE A 97 -7.23 11.26 -5.49
CA ILE A 97 -7.31 9.84 -5.15
C ILE A 97 -8.58 9.64 -4.35
N PRO A 98 -9.55 8.84 -4.85
CA PRO A 98 -10.80 8.59 -4.13
C PRO A 98 -10.55 7.89 -2.79
N GLY A 99 -11.41 8.15 -1.81
CA GLY A 99 -11.43 7.36 -0.58
C GLY A 99 -11.74 5.88 -0.85
N TRP A 100 -11.40 5.02 0.09
CA TRP A 100 -11.61 3.58 -0.01
C TRP A 100 -11.99 2.98 1.35
N GLY A 101 -12.51 1.74 1.32
CA GLY A 101 -12.90 0.98 2.52
C GLY A 101 -14.40 0.99 2.77
N PRO A 102 -14.85 0.33 3.87
CA PRO A 102 -13.99 -0.34 4.85
C PRO A 102 -13.27 -1.59 4.30
N LYS A 103 -12.02 -1.80 4.71
CA LYS A 103 -11.23 -2.99 4.42
C LYS A 103 -10.62 -3.55 5.69
N ALA A 104 -10.77 -4.86 5.91
CA ALA A 104 -10.10 -5.55 7.01
C ALA A 104 -8.60 -5.69 6.70
N ASN A 105 -7.75 -5.43 7.69
CA ASN A 105 -6.33 -5.72 7.58
C ASN A 105 -6.10 -7.24 7.70
N PRO A 106 -5.62 -7.93 6.65
CA PRO A 106 -5.37 -9.36 6.71
C PRO A 106 -4.09 -9.73 7.48
N TRP A 107 -3.24 -8.76 7.77
CA TRP A 107 -1.96 -8.95 8.46
C TRP A 107 -2.06 -8.55 9.93
N HIS A 108 -1.13 -9.07 10.73
CA HIS A 108 -1.00 -8.72 12.16
C HIS A 108 -0.29 -7.38 12.39
N GLY A 109 0.21 -6.76 11.33
CA GLY A 109 0.89 -5.47 11.37
C GLY A 109 -0.06 -4.28 11.42
N GLY A 110 0.51 -3.11 11.70
CA GLY A 110 -0.16 -1.82 11.66
C GLY A 110 0.34 -0.95 10.50
N PHE A 111 -0.33 0.18 10.27
CA PHE A 111 0.19 1.16 9.34
C PHE A 111 1.43 1.83 9.92
N GLY A 112 2.52 1.83 9.14
CA GLY A 112 3.69 2.61 9.49
C GLY A 112 3.36 4.10 9.54
N GLU A 113 4.16 4.85 10.28
CA GLU A 113 4.02 6.31 10.44
C GLU A 113 3.92 7.08 9.13
N THR A 114 4.33 6.45 8.04
CA THR A 114 4.46 7.08 6.73
C THR A 114 3.35 6.74 5.73
N ALA A 115 2.34 5.96 6.12
CA ALA A 115 1.23 5.62 5.21
C ALA A 115 0.15 6.73 5.17
N PRO A 116 -0.37 7.12 3.99
CA PRO A 116 0.05 6.64 2.69
C PRO A 116 1.38 7.23 2.21
N ARG A 117 2.12 6.45 1.43
CA ARG A 117 3.23 6.95 0.62
C ARG A 117 2.70 7.35 -0.75
N ILE A 118 3.03 8.55 -1.18
CA ILE A 118 2.65 9.07 -2.50
C ILE A 118 3.90 9.19 -3.35
N MET A 119 3.92 8.52 -4.50
CA MET A 119 4.99 8.55 -5.48
C MET A 119 4.53 9.32 -6.70
N LEU A 120 5.35 10.26 -7.18
CA LEU A 120 5.05 11.14 -8.30
C LEU A 120 6.14 10.98 -9.37
N PHE A 121 5.71 10.76 -10.60
CA PHE A 121 6.60 10.62 -11.74
C PHE A 121 6.06 11.38 -12.96
N LYS A 122 6.92 12.16 -13.57
CA LYS A 122 6.68 12.81 -14.87
C LYS A 122 7.97 12.76 -15.67
N PRO A 123 7.94 12.30 -16.95
CA PRO A 123 9.11 12.39 -17.83
C PRO A 123 9.68 13.81 -17.88
N GLY A 124 11.00 13.93 -17.76
CA GLY A 124 11.70 15.23 -17.72
C GLY A 124 11.81 15.86 -16.32
N TYR A 125 11.18 15.30 -15.30
CA TYR A 125 11.25 15.76 -13.91
C TYR A 125 11.89 14.73 -12.99
N GLU A 126 12.51 15.18 -11.92
CA GLU A 126 12.95 14.27 -10.86
C GLU A 126 11.72 13.62 -10.21
N TYR A 127 11.75 12.29 -10.04
CA TYR A 127 10.68 11.63 -9.29
C TYR A 127 10.67 12.10 -7.84
N ARG A 128 9.52 12.13 -7.23
CA ARG A 128 9.38 12.48 -5.83
C ARG A 128 8.53 11.45 -5.08
N SER A 129 8.99 11.07 -3.90
CA SER A 129 8.20 10.27 -2.96
C SER A 129 7.97 11.10 -1.71
N VAL A 130 6.72 11.22 -1.33
CA VAL A 130 6.30 11.90 -0.10
C VAL A 130 5.47 10.95 0.75
N ALA A 131 5.51 11.15 2.05
CA ALA A 131 4.85 10.29 3.02
C ALA A 131 4.36 11.14 4.20
N ASN A 132 3.47 10.60 5.01
CA ASN A 132 3.05 11.23 6.24
C ASN A 132 4.24 11.40 7.19
N LYS A 133 4.25 12.48 7.97
CA LYS A 133 5.23 12.73 9.03
C LYS A 133 4.83 12.13 10.37
N GLN A 134 3.54 11.93 10.56
CA GLN A 134 2.95 11.42 11.79
C GLN A 134 2.13 10.16 11.49
N PRO A 135 2.06 9.20 12.41
CA PRO A 135 1.16 8.08 12.27
C PRO A 135 -0.30 8.56 12.20
N PRO A 136 -1.17 7.85 11.51
CA PRO A 136 -2.59 8.20 11.48
C PRO A 136 -3.16 8.17 12.90
N THR A 137 -3.63 9.32 13.37
CA THR A 137 -4.08 9.52 14.77
C THR A 137 -5.47 8.96 15.04
N THR A 138 -6.24 8.65 14.01
CA THR A 138 -7.62 8.21 14.13
C THR A 138 -7.71 6.70 13.86
N ARG A 139 -8.13 5.95 14.87
CA ARG A 139 -8.30 4.49 14.76
C ARG A 139 -9.28 4.17 13.63
N GLY A 140 -8.82 3.36 12.68
CA GLY A 140 -9.61 2.93 11.53
C GLY A 140 -9.73 3.94 10.37
N LYS A 141 -9.38 5.22 10.56
CA LYS A 141 -9.40 6.22 9.48
C LYS A 141 -7.99 6.68 9.13
N LEU A 142 -7.59 6.46 7.88
CA LEU A 142 -6.29 6.81 7.35
C LEU A 142 -6.40 8.11 6.55
N VAL A 143 -5.67 9.13 6.97
CA VAL A 143 -5.62 10.44 6.31
C VAL A 143 -4.21 10.73 5.81
N SER A 144 -4.10 11.56 4.79
CA SER A 144 -2.81 12.00 4.26
C SER A 144 -2.47 13.42 4.74
N ASP A 145 -1.24 13.62 5.20
CA ASP A 145 -0.71 14.97 5.48
C ASP A 145 -0.62 15.84 4.21
N TRP A 146 -0.74 15.21 3.05
CA TRP A 146 -0.63 15.85 1.74
C TRP A 146 -1.97 16.26 1.14
N ASP A 147 -3.08 15.93 1.81
CA ASP A 147 -4.38 16.43 1.41
C ASP A 147 -4.44 17.96 1.52
N GLY A 148 -4.93 18.64 0.48
CA GLY A 148 -4.97 20.09 0.35
C GLY A 148 -3.60 20.76 0.16
N LYS A 149 -2.51 20.00 -0.09
CA LYS A 149 -1.15 20.55 -0.21
C LYS A 149 -0.68 20.70 -1.65
N THR A 150 0.37 21.50 -1.81
CA THR A 150 1.11 21.62 -3.07
C THR A 150 2.43 20.85 -2.96
N ILE A 151 2.72 20.06 -4.00
CA ILE A 151 3.95 19.25 -4.12
C ILE A 151 4.71 19.79 -5.32
N ALA A 152 5.91 20.31 -5.10
CA ALA A 152 6.76 20.79 -6.18
C ALA A 152 7.61 19.65 -6.76
N LEU A 153 7.75 19.60 -8.09
CA LEU A 153 8.71 18.75 -8.79
C LEU A 153 9.75 19.62 -9.47
N SER A 154 11.01 19.19 -9.38
CA SER A 154 12.12 19.83 -10.06
C SER A 154 12.35 19.21 -11.42
N GLU A 155 12.55 20.03 -12.45
CA GLU A 155 12.98 19.56 -13.75
C GLU A 155 14.34 18.83 -13.63
N PHE A 156 14.44 17.67 -14.27
CA PHE A 156 15.72 16.96 -14.29
C PHE A 156 16.70 17.65 -15.22
N VAL A 157 17.89 17.94 -14.70
CA VAL A 157 19.00 18.50 -15.46
C VAL A 157 20.18 17.53 -15.39
N GLY A 158 20.53 16.93 -16.52
CA GLY A 158 21.64 15.99 -16.58
C GLY A 158 21.58 15.08 -17.81
N PRO A 159 22.61 14.24 -18.01
CA PRO A 159 22.62 13.30 -19.12
C PRO A 159 21.60 12.17 -18.94
N PRO A 160 21.13 11.56 -20.04
CA PRO A 160 20.14 10.46 -20.02
C PRO A 160 20.53 9.30 -19.09
N ALA A 161 21.83 8.95 -19.06
CA ALA A 161 22.34 7.88 -18.20
C ALA A 161 22.11 8.15 -16.70
N MET A 162 22.33 9.39 -16.26
CA MET A 162 22.07 9.79 -14.86
C MET A 162 20.58 9.76 -14.53
N TYR A 163 19.73 10.15 -15.47
CA TYR A 163 18.30 10.07 -15.26
C TYR A 163 17.84 8.60 -15.14
N TYR A 164 18.38 7.75 -16.00
CA TYR A 164 18.10 6.32 -15.94
C TYR A 164 18.49 5.72 -14.58
N GLU A 165 19.63 6.08 -14.04
CA GLU A 165 20.07 5.65 -12.69
C GLU A 165 19.08 6.11 -11.61
N LYS A 166 18.66 7.39 -11.64
CA LYS A 166 17.65 7.91 -10.70
C LYS A 166 16.32 7.17 -10.79
N LEU A 167 15.88 6.76 -11.98
CA LEU A 167 14.69 5.91 -12.15
C LEU A 167 14.87 4.52 -11.50
N GLY A 168 16.09 4.05 -11.33
CA GLY A 168 16.38 2.81 -10.59
C GLY A 168 15.87 2.86 -9.15
N TRP A 169 16.00 3.99 -8.47
CA TRP A 169 15.47 4.19 -7.12
C TRP A 169 13.95 4.13 -7.08
N LEU A 170 13.28 4.73 -8.06
CA LEU A 170 11.83 4.64 -8.18
C LEU A 170 11.38 3.19 -8.40
N ARG A 171 12.06 2.42 -9.25
CA ARG A 171 11.80 0.99 -9.44
C ARG A 171 11.93 0.21 -8.13
N THR A 172 12.97 0.47 -7.35
CA THR A 172 13.18 -0.18 -6.06
C THR A 172 12.00 0.08 -5.12
N HIS A 173 11.49 1.31 -5.06
CA HIS A 173 10.31 1.63 -4.27
C HIS A 173 9.04 0.91 -4.79
N LEU A 174 8.90 0.78 -6.11
CA LEU A 174 7.78 0.07 -6.72
C LEU A 174 7.90 -1.45 -6.54
N HIS A 175 9.11 -2.00 -6.53
CA HIS A 175 9.32 -3.44 -6.28
C HIS A 175 8.76 -3.90 -4.94
N THR A 176 8.67 -3.00 -3.97
CA THR A 176 8.03 -3.33 -2.69
C THR A 176 6.53 -3.58 -2.82
N LEU A 177 5.87 -3.14 -3.91
CA LEU A 177 4.46 -3.44 -4.20
C LEU A 177 4.23 -4.91 -4.58
N ASP A 178 5.29 -5.65 -4.90
CA ASP A 178 5.25 -7.08 -5.21
C ASP A 178 5.56 -7.97 -3.99
N ASN A 179 6.02 -7.36 -2.89
CA ASN A 179 6.31 -8.07 -1.65
C ASN A 179 5.04 -8.18 -0.81
N GLY A 180 4.58 -9.41 -0.59
CA GLY A 180 3.39 -9.69 0.18
C GLY A 180 2.27 -10.35 -0.63
N ALA A 181 1.10 -10.46 -0.05
CA ALA A 181 -0.01 -11.25 -0.58
C ALA A 181 -0.81 -10.59 -1.74
N GLY A 182 -0.28 -9.56 -2.42
CA GLY A 182 -1.04 -8.83 -3.43
C GLY A 182 -0.27 -8.55 -4.72
N ASP A 183 -0.93 -8.73 -5.87
CA ASP A 183 -0.44 -8.33 -7.20
C ASP A 183 -0.90 -6.88 -7.48
N HIS A 184 -0.33 -5.93 -6.73
CA HIS A 184 -0.72 -4.51 -6.81
C HIS A 184 -0.25 -3.80 -8.08
N TRP A 185 0.55 -4.46 -8.91
CA TRP A 185 0.96 -3.94 -10.22
C TRP A 185 -0.21 -3.67 -11.15
N ARG A 186 -1.28 -4.44 -11.02
CA ARG A 186 -2.50 -4.28 -11.82
C ARG A 186 -3.24 -2.99 -11.51
N GLU A 187 -2.94 -2.38 -10.38
CA GLU A 187 -3.58 -1.16 -9.90
C GLU A 187 -2.86 0.11 -10.35
N ILE A 188 -1.66 -0.05 -11.00
CA ILE A 188 -0.84 1.07 -11.47
C ILE A 188 -0.38 0.92 -12.93
N PRO A 189 -1.23 0.47 -13.87
CA PRO A 189 -0.83 0.22 -15.25
C PRO A 189 -0.34 1.47 -15.99
N ARG A 190 -0.95 2.64 -15.74
CA ARG A 190 -0.55 3.90 -16.38
C ARG A 190 0.82 4.34 -15.93
N PHE A 191 1.10 4.24 -14.63
CA PHE A 191 2.39 4.58 -14.06
C PHE A 191 3.50 3.69 -14.63
N LEU A 192 3.28 2.38 -14.68
CA LEU A 192 4.23 1.43 -15.25
C LEU A 192 4.48 1.69 -16.72
N CYS A 193 3.43 1.93 -17.49
CA CYS A 193 3.56 2.22 -18.91
C CYS A 193 4.25 3.55 -19.18
N ALA A 194 4.04 4.57 -18.36
CA ALA A 194 4.76 5.83 -18.45
C ALA A 194 6.26 5.63 -18.21
N GLY A 195 6.62 4.88 -17.17
CA GLY A 195 8.01 4.51 -16.88
C GLY A 195 8.65 3.74 -18.05
N ALA A 196 7.95 2.72 -18.56
CA ALA A 196 8.43 1.90 -19.67
C ALA A 196 8.64 2.70 -20.97
N ARG A 197 7.71 3.61 -21.30
CA ARG A 197 7.86 4.50 -22.47
C ARG A 197 9.07 5.42 -22.31
N PHE A 198 9.22 5.97 -21.11
CA PHE A 198 10.33 6.88 -20.85
C PHE A 198 11.68 6.19 -20.82
N GLU A 199 11.80 4.97 -20.30
CA GLU A 199 13.02 4.17 -20.39
C GLU A 199 13.44 3.91 -21.85
N ARG A 200 12.48 3.56 -22.73
CA ARG A 200 12.77 3.39 -24.16
C ARG A 200 13.29 4.67 -24.80
N LYS A 201 12.75 5.83 -24.41
CA LYS A 201 13.24 7.12 -24.87
C LYS A 201 14.69 7.35 -24.43
N LEU A 202 14.99 7.14 -23.15
CA LEU A 202 16.34 7.30 -22.60
C LEU A 202 17.35 6.33 -23.27
N ALA A 203 16.94 5.08 -23.52
CA ALA A 203 17.78 4.12 -24.23
C ALA A 203 18.08 4.57 -25.67
N ALA A 204 17.10 5.14 -26.39
CA ALA A 204 17.30 5.73 -27.71
C ALA A 204 18.24 6.96 -27.66
N GLU A 205 18.33 7.65 -26.55
CA GLU A 205 19.23 8.76 -26.28
C GLU A 205 20.61 8.32 -25.75
N GLY A 206 20.88 7.01 -25.71
CA GLY A 206 22.18 6.43 -25.33
C GLY A 206 22.34 6.09 -23.86
N ALA A 207 21.27 6.07 -23.07
CA ALA A 207 21.33 5.53 -21.72
C ALA A 207 21.60 4.01 -21.75
N PRO A 208 22.39 3.47 -20.81
CA PRO A 208 22.69 2.05 -20.77
C PRO A 208 21.44 1.23 -20.46
N ASP A 209 21.32 0.05 -21.10
CA ASP A 209 20.33 -0.94 -20.69
C ASP A 209 20.72 -1.52 -19.32
N ALA A 210 19.93 -1.25 -18.31
CA ALA A 210 20.10 -1.84 -16.98
C ALA A 210 18.86 -2.65 -16.59
N LEU A 211 19.09 -3.75 -15.90
CA LEU A 211 18.05 -4.66 -15.41
C LEU A 211 17.82 -4.47 -13.89
N PRO A 212 16.61 -4.66 -13.39
CA PRO A 212 15.33 -4.83 -14.11
C PRO A 212 14.77 -3.49 -14.60
N SER A 213 14.15 -3.45 -15.78
CA SER A 213 13.57 -2.25 -16.37
C SER A 213 12.05 -2.23 -16.21
N TYR A 214 11.44 -1.02 -16.30
CA TYR A 214 9.97 -0.90 -16.38
C TYR A 214 9.39 -1.66 -17.58
N ASN A 215 10.12 -1.74 -18.68
CA ASN A 215 9.72 -2.52 -19.84
C ASN A 215 9.63 -4.02 -19.52
N THR A 216 10.64 -4.56 -18.82
CA THR A 216 10.65 -5.95 -18.39
C THR A 216 9.48 -6.21 -17.45
N LEU A 217 9.31 -5.36 -16.45
CA LEU A 217 8.27 -5.46 -15.46
C LEU A 217 6.86 -5.37 -16.08
N ALA A 218 6.61 -4.38 -16.93
CA ALA A 218 5.35 -4.24 -17.62
C ALA A 218 5.02 -5.48 -18.47
N ARG A 219 6.01 -6.04 -19.18
CA ARG A 219 5.84 -7.25 -19.97
C ARG A 219 5.54 -8.48 -19.12
N GLU A 220 6.26 -8.68 -18.02
CA GLU A 220 6.03 -9.77 -17.06
C GLU A 220 4.63 -9.72 -16.47
N LYS A 221 4.11 -8.52 -16.23
CA LYS A 221 2.75 -8.30 -15.75
C LYS A 221 1.70 -8.31 -16.87
N GLY A 222 2.07 -8.61 -18.10
CA GLY A 222 1.16 -8.70 -19.25
C GLY A 222 0.64 -7.36 -19.76
N LEU A 223 1.27 -6.25 -19.37
CA LEU A 223 0.88 -4.91 -19.81
C LEU A 223 1.44 -4.63 -21.22
N ARG A 224 0.58 -4.19 -22.12
CA ARG A 224 0.96 -3.72 -23.46
C ARG A 224 1.10 -2.20 -23.41
N CYS A 225 2.29 -1.72 -23.07
CA CYS A 225 2.59 -0.29 -23.05
C CYS A 225 2.93 0.19 -24.47
N GLN A 226 1.93 0.58 -25.23
CA GLN A 226 2.07 1.12 -26.58
C GLN A 226 2.75 2.49 -26.59
N ALA A 227 3.21 2.96 -27.76
CA ALA A 227 3.75 4.32 -27.89
C ALA A 227 2.67 5.37 -27.57
N ALA A 228 3.09 6.54 -27.07
CA ALA A 228 2.14 7.63 -26.83
C ALA A 228 1.49 8.05 -28.14
N GLY A 229 0.18 7.84 -28.27
CA GLY A 229 -0.59 8.14 -29.49
C GLY A 229 -1.85 7.30 -29.64
N ASP A 230 -2.04 6.29 -28.81
CA ASP A 230 -3.21 5.39 -28.85
C ASP A 230 -4.15 5.57 -27.64
N GLU A 231 -4.30 6.78 -27.10
CA GLU A 231 -5.31 7.14 -26.11
C GLU A 231 -6.45 7.92 -26.72
#